data_03d97ac9072cddd0938ed9e21754ff98
#
_entry.id   03d97ac9072cddd0938ed9e21754ff98
#
_cell.length_a   1.000
_cell.length_b   1.000
_cell.length_c   1.000
_cell.angle_alpha   90.00
_cell.angle_beta   90.00
_cell.angle_gamma   90.00
#
_symmetry.space_group_name_H-M   'P 1'
#
loop_
_entity.id
_entity.type
_entity.pdbx_description
1 polymer ?
#
loop_
_entity_poly.entity_id
_entity_poly.type
_entity_poly.pdbx_seq_one_letter_code
_entity_poly.pdbx_strand_id
1 'polypeptide(L)'
;YTLKVSLESPFGTDERETRIGFRDAAFKDDGFHLNGKRMKLVGLNRHQTYPYVGPAMPDQAQRDDATILKEYGIQIVRTSHYPQSEAFLDACDELGILVVDEVPGWQYTGHDKPWRDNFLHFVEAMVDKEINHPSLVLYGVRIDEGQDDDVLYEEANRICRQKDPYRQTTGVRNFKNSHLLEDVYGFNDFGGGLIKKSRVKSARNKPYFVSEHNGHVFPTKIEDNQQKRIDHAYTPLRVLEDLFRHEGISASVGWCAFDYNTHCDFGSGDQICYHGVFDINRNPKPAAYAYRMQTAKEPFLYFARPLVPGDTDDALIKHVVLFTNLDYVKFYRGDSYIGTFYPDRKTFPNLPHPPIVLDNFMGEMLLQEGLSQKDALKIGKCLSLAGSEGFRIKKRKVIPYIPVFLKNLITGRLSIQKIVDIFFKYMLVWGEKAATYKVVGYKDDKPVIEKEMGSSSRFLYEVRCPKKALHNRETYDVARIQIRYRDEFDLDCPYIQRTFKAECSGPVEIVGPRIRPVQGGYCTFYVRSRKVNVPTPAKVVLESFEGKKEIEFMVD
;
A
#
# COMPACT_ATOMS: atom_id res chain seq x y z
N TYR A 1 9.65 27.11 2.03
CA TYR A 1 10.27 28.35 2.50
C TYR A 1 10.05 28.53 3.99
N THR A 2 10.94 29.27 4.67
CA THR A 2 10.76 29.74 6.05
C THR A 2 10.42 31.23 6.01
N LEU A 3 9.28 31.59 6.56
CA LEU A 3 8.90 32.98 6.80
C LEU A 3 9.35 33.32 8.22
N LYS A 4 10.21 34.31 8.35
CA LYS A 4 10.65 34.87 9.62
C LYS A 4 9.98 36.25 9.80
N VAL A 5 9.30 36.43 10.90
CA VAL A 5 8.68 37.68 11.32
C VAL A 5 9.36 38.16 12.58
N SER A 6 9.93 39.36 12.53
CA SER A 6 10.62 40.02 13.67
C SER A 6 9.81 41.25 14.09
N LEU A 7 9.49 41.34 15.36
CA LEU A 7 8.87 42.50 15.98
C LEU A 7 9.92 43.20 16.85
N GLU A 8 10.26 44.42 16.49
CA GLU A 8 11.15 45.26 17.28
C GLU A 8 10.35 46.34 18.04
N SER A 9 10.64 46.48 19.32
CA SER A 9 10.00 47.47 20.17
C SER A 9 11.01 48.07 21.18
N PRO A 10 10.68 49.17 21.84
CA PRO A 10 11.53 49.70 22.92
C PRO A 10 11.72 48.76 24.13
N PHE A 11 10.92 47.69 24.20
CA PHE A 11 10.96 46.70 25.27
C PHE A 11 11.69 45.39 24.88
N GLY A 12 12.14 45.26 23.64
CA GLY A 12 12.86 44.08 23.14
C GLY A 12 12.42 43.67 21.76
N THR A 13 12.99 42.55 21.29
CA THR A 13 12.69 41.94 20.00
C THR A 13 12.03 40.61 20.23
N ASP A 14 10.95 40.31 19.51
CA ASP A 14 10.32 38.96 19.41
C ASP A 14 10.42 38.48 17.96
N GLU A 15 10.70 37.19 17.79
CA GLU A 15 10.83 36.58 16.48
C GLU A 15 9.99 35.32 16.39
N ARG A 16 9.32 35.15 15.25
CA ARG A 16 8.54 33.96 14.90
C ARG A 16 8.96 33.45 13.53
N GLU A 17 9.12 32.16 13.44
CA GLU A 17 9.35 31.49 12.18
C GLU A 17 8.21 30.50 11.89
N THR A 18 7.75 30.49 10.64
CA THR A 18 6.78 29.49 10.15
C THR A 18 7.18 29.00 8.79
N ARG A 19 6.89 27.73 8.50
CA ARG A 19 7.09 27.17 7.17
C ARG A 19 5.92 27.54 6.28
N ILE A 20 6.22 27.94 5.06
CA ILE A 20 5.23 28.26 4.02
C ILE A 20 5.67 27.65 2.69
N GLY A 21 4.72 27.48 1.76
CA GLY A 21 5.02 27.02 0.40
C GLY A 21 4.08 27.65 -0.62
N PHE A 22 4.58 27.74 -1.85
CA PHE A 22 3.81 28.24 -2.98
C PHE A 22 3.53 27.09 -3.95
N ARG A 23 2.30 26.97 -4.38
CA ARG A 23 1.86 26.03 -5.40
C ARG A 23 0.59 26.53 -6.08
N ASP A 24 0.38 26.09 -7.30
CA ASP A 24 -0.93 26.14 -7.97
C ASP A 24 -1.50 24.73 -8.00
N ALA A 25 -2.62 24.50 -7.31
CA ALA A 25 -3.26 23.20 -7.20
C ALA A 25 -4.77 23.35 -7.40
N ALA A 26 -5.32 22.68 -8.40
CA ALA A 26 -6.74 22.79 -8.73
C ALA A 26 -7.32 21.45 -9.22
N PHE A 27 -8.47 21.09 -8.66
CA PHE A 27 -9.34 20.04 -9.20
C PHE A 27 -10.24 20.66 -10.27
N LYS A 28 -10.18 20.13 -11.48
CA LYS A 28 -10.95 20.60 -12.63
C LYS A 28 -11.78 19.46 -13.23
N ASP A 29 -12.68 19.79 -14.14
CA ASP A 29 -13.53 18.80 -14.81
C ASP A 29 -12.74 17.74 -15.59
N ASP A 30 -11.53 18.10 -16.05
CA ASP A 30 -10.62 17.22 -16.78
C ASP A 30 -9.61 16.48 -15.89
N GLY A 31 -9.57 16.76 -14.59
CA GLY A 31 -8.67 16.12 -13.63
C GLY A 31 -8.00 17.10 -12.67
N PHE A 32 -6.99 16.60 -11.94
CA PHE A 32 -6.20 17.42 -11.04
C PHE A 32 -5.01 18.07 -11.75
N HIS A 33 -4.76 19.35 -11.45
CA HIS A 33 -3.63 20.12 -11.96
C HIS A 33 -2.73 20.59 -10.82
N LEU A 34 -1.43 20.36 -10.92
CA LEU A 34 -0.42 20.85 -10.01
C LEU A 34 0.66 21.62 -10.79
N ASN A 35 0.83 22.91 -10.47
CA ASN A 35 1.80 23.78 -11.13
C ASN A 35 1.71 23.72 -12.66
N GLY A 36 0.48 23.79 -13.17
CA GLY A 36 0.16 23.75 -14.59
C GLY A 36 0.19 22.37 -15.25
N LYS A 37 0.58 21.31 -14.52
CA LYS A 37 0.59 19.94 -15.05
C LYS A 37 -0.61 19.15 -14.59
N ARG A 38 -1.35 18.60 -15.55
CA ARG A 38 -2.41 17.63 -15.26
C ARG A 38 -1.83 16.30 -14.80
N MET A 39 -2.40 15.72 -13.76
CA MET A 39 -1.98 14.43 -13.24
C MET A 39 -3.14 13.64 -12.61
N LYS A 40 -2.97 12.33 -12.52
CA LYS A 40 -3.82 11.42 -11.77
C LYS A 40 -3.15 11.13 -10.44
N LEU A 41 -3.90 11.21 -9.35
CA LEU A 41 -3.38 10.99 -8.01
C LEU A 41 -3.81 9.63 -7.47
N VAL A 42 -2.81 8.86 -7.06
CA VAL A 42 -2.98 7.57 -6.38
C VAL A 42 -2.74 7.78 -4.90
N GLY A 43 -3.71 7.45 -4.06
CA GLY A 43 -3.65 7.75 -2.64
C GLY A 43 -4.24 6.70 -1.72
N LEU A 44 -4.12 6.98 -0.42
CA LEU A 44 -4.65 6.17 0.67
C LEU A 44 -5.28 7.05 1.75
N ASN A 45 -6.35 6.55 2.35
CA ASN A 45 -6.92 7.12 3.57
C ASN A 45 -6.05 6.77 4.78
N ARG A 46 -5.99 7.64 5.78
CA ARG A 46 -5.20 7.41 6.98
C ARG A 46 -5.99 7.72 8.24
N HIS A 47 -6.11 6.73 9.14
CA HIS A 47 -6.43 6.96 10.53
C HIS A 47 -5.15 7.28 11.33
N GLN A 48 -5.25 8.26 12.24
CA GLN A 48 -4.18 8.59 13.17
C GLN A 48 -4.24 7.66 14.38
N THR A 49 -3.80 6.43 14.22
CA THR A 49 -3.69 5.47 15.33
C THR A 49 -2.33 4.78 15.33
N TYR A 50 -1.83 4.50 16.52
CA TYR A 50 -0.52 3.88 16.72
C TYR A 50 -0.63 2.71 17.70
N PRO A 51 0.12 1.63 17.50
CA PRO A 51 0.03 0.48 18.37
C PRO A 51 0.20 0.83 19.85
N TYR A 52 -0.71 0.35 20.68
CA TYR A 52 -0.75 0.47 22.15
C TYR A 52 -1.08 1.85 22.71
N VAL A 53 -0.93 2.93 21.94
CA VAL A 53 -1.23 4.29 22.40
C VAL A 53 -2.43 4.91 21.67
N GLY A 54 -2.93 4.25 20.63
CA GLY A 54 -4.10 4.72 19.88
C GLY A 54 -3.88 6.09 19.25
N PRO A 55 -4.86 7.03 19.35
CA PRO A 55 -4.76 8.36 18.75
C PRO A 55 -3.68 9.26 19.37
N ALA A 56 -3.18 8.94 20.59
CA ALA A 56 -2.08 9.67 21.24
C ALA A 56 -0.72 9.34 20.58
N MET A 57 -0.70 9.37 19.27
CA MET A 57 0.45 9.04 18.43
C MET A 57 1.50 10.16 18.48
N PRO A 58 2.77 9.87 18.82
CA PRO A 58 3.80 10.89 18.96
C PRO A 58 4.27 11.42 17.60
N ASP A 59 4.83 12.64 17.61
CA ASP A 59 5.21 13.37 16.39
C ASP A 59 6.13 12.58 15.46
N GLN A 60 7.13 11.88 16.01
CA GLN A 60 8.02 11.08 15.17
C GLN A 60 7.28 9.95 14.45
N ALA A 61 6.32 9.31 15.12
CA ALA A 61 5.51 8.28 14.49
C ALA A 61 4.63 8.84 13.37
N GLN A 62 4.14 10.07 13.51
CA GLN A 62 3.42 10.81 12.47
C GLN A 62 4.31 11.02 11.23
N ARG A 63 5.56 11.46 11.44
CA ARG A 63 6.57 11.64 10.39
C ARG A 63 6.97 10.31 9.75
N ASP A 64 7.10 9.26 10.54
CA ASP A 64 7.42 7.90 10.03
C ASP A 64 6.32 7.39 9.10
N ASP A 65 5.04 7.62 9.42
CA ASP A 65 3.92 7.25 8.56
C ASP A 65 4.00 7.97 7.20
N ALA A 66 4.24 9.28 7.18
CA ALA A 66 4.41 10.03 5.94
C ALA A 66 5.60 9.51 5.12
N THR A 67 6.71 9.19 5.79
CA THR A 67 7.92 8.63 5.13
C THR A 67 7.61 7.28 4.48
N ILE A 68 6.92 6.39 5.20
CA ILE A 68 6.50 5.08 4.65
C ILE A 68 5.59 5.27 3.45
N LEU A 69 4.59 6.14 3.54
CA LEU A 69 3.68 6.41 2.43
C LEU A 69 4.43 6.93 1.20
N LYS A 70 5.40 7.83 1.41
CA LYS A 70 6.25 8.34 0.32
C LYS A 70 7.12 7.26 -0.32
N GLU A 71 7.75 6.38 0.48
CA GLU A 71 8.55 5.25 0.00
C GLU A 71 7.73 4.29 -0.89
N TYR A 72 6.44 4.18 -0.61
CA TYR A 72 5.50 3.37 -1.41
C TYR A 72 4.77 4.17 -2.50
N GLY A 73 5.23 5.39 -2.79
CA GLY A 73 4.76 6.17 -3.94
C GLY A 73 3.37 6.76 -3.79
N ILE A 74 2.85 6.87 -2.57
CA ILE A 74 1.57 7.51 -2.30
C ILE A 74 1.71 9.01 -2.55
N GLN A 75 0.81 9.55 -3.38
CA GLN A 75 0.85 10.92 -3.86
C GLN A 75 -0.11 11.84 -3.11
N ILE A 76 -1.22 11.28 -2.61
CA ILE A 76 -2.24 12.00 -1.87
C ILE A 76 -2.75 11.16 -0.69
N VAL A 77 -2.97 11.79 0.44
CA VAL A 77 -3.57 11.18 1.64
C VAL A 77 -4.83 11.93 2.00
N ARG A 78 -5.91 11.21 2.28
CA ARG A 78 -7.08 11.77 2.96
C ARG A 78 -7.02 11.40 4.44
N THR A 79 -7.15 12.40 5.29
CA THR A 79 -7.11 12.24 6.74
C THR A 79 -8.51 11.88 7.23
N SER A 80 -8.80 10.61 7.30
CA SER A 80 -10.14 10.13 7.69
C SER A 80 -10.22 9.92 9.20
N HIS A 81 -11.23 10.39 9.92
CA HIS A 81 -12.31 11.33 9.53
C HIS A 81 -12.22 12.54 10.46
N TYR A 82 -11.09 13.22 10.49
CA TYR A 82 -10.76 14.33 11.40
C TYR A 82 -9.41 14.96 11.04
N PRO A 83 -9.17 16.23 11.41
CA PRO A 83 -7.85 16.86 11.24
C PRO A 83 -6.79 16.10 12.01
N GLN A 84 -5.64 15.92 11.37
CA GLN A 84 -4.54 15.15 11.95
C GLN A 84 -3.43 16.04 12.50
N SER A 85 -2.39 15.41 13.05
CA SER A 85 -1.27 16.09 13.70
C SER A 85 -0.53 17.00 12.73
N GLU A 86 -0.14 18.17 13.22
CA GLU A 86 0.73 19.12 12.52
C GLU A 86 2.06 18.46 12.08
N ALA A 87 2.63 17.56 12.91
CA ALA A 87 3.83 16.80 12.55
C ALA A 87 3.65 15.91 11.31
N PHE A 88 2.45 15.40 11.06
CA PHE A 88 2.13 14.66 9.84
C PHE A 88 2.04 15.60 8.63
N LEU A 89 1.36 16.74 8.78
CA LEU A 89 1.24 17.74 7.71
C LEU A 89 2.59 18.35 7.36
N ASP A 90 3.43 18.67 8.35
CA ASP A 90 4.82 19.10 8.16
C ASP A 90 5.63 18.09 7.35
N ALA A 91 5.51 16.80 7.69
CA ALA A 91 6.19 15.75 6.94
C ALA A 91 5.66 15.63 5.52
N CYS A 92 4.35 15.80 5.31
CA CYS A 92 3.75 15.83 3.97
C CYS A 92 4.26 17.02 3.14
N ASP A 93 4.41 18.20 3.76
CA ASP A 93 5.01 19.38 3.12
C ASP A 93 6.45 19.11 2.66
N GLU A 94 7.26 18.51 3.53
CA GLU A 94 8.67 18.18 3.25
C GLU A 94 8.83 17.12 2.16
N LEU A 95 7.98 16.10 2.19
CA LEU A 95 8.06 14.95 1.29
C LEU A 95 7.29 15.15 -0.02
N GLY A 96 6.46 16.19 -0.11
CA GLY A 96 5.59 16.44 -1.27
C GLY A 96 4.51 15.37 -1.41
N ILE A 97 3.81 15.05 -0.33
CA ILE A 97 2.57 14.28 -0.32
C ILE A 97 1.42 15.27 -0.22
N LEU A 98 0.47 15.20 -1.13
CA LEU A 98 -0.72 16.05 -1.08
C LEU A 98 -1.70 15.55 -0.01
N VAL A 99 -2.46 16.47 0.59
CA VAL A 99 -3.40 16.15 1.68
C VAL A 99 -4.78 16.69 1.35
N VAL A 100 -5.79 15.87 1.63
CA VAL A 100 -7.19 16.27 1.80
C VAL A 100 -7.48 16.14 3.28
N ASP A 101 -7.65 17.24 3.99
CA ASP A 101 -8.02 17.22 5.40
C ASP A 101 -9.51 17.51 5.57
N GLU A 102 -10.12 16.97 6.62
CA GLU A 102 -11.56 17.08 6.81
C GLU A 102 -11.99 17.32 8.25
N VAL A 103 -13.12 18.01 8.39
CA VAL A 103 -13.77 18.27 9.68
C VAL A 103 -14.15 16.95 10.38
N PRO A 104 -14.06 16.86 11.72
CA PRO A 104 -14.33 15.63 12.44
C PRO A 104 -15.75 15.13 12.27
N GLY A 105 -15.92 13.86 11.92
CA GLY A 105 -17.21 13.18 11.93
C GLY A 105 -17.39 12.08 10.88
N TRP A 106 -18.22 11.10 11.25
CA TRP A 106 -18.59 9.97 10.42
C TRP A 106 -20.07 9.62 10.62
N GLN A 107 -20.85 9.61 9.55
CA GLN A 107 -22.28 9.25 9.43
C GLN A 107 -23.25 10.09 10.26
N TYR A 108 -22.92 10.48 11.48
CA TYR A 108 -23.82 11.20 12.38
C TYR A 108 -23.79 12.70 12.14
N THR A 109 -24.97 13.30 11.91
CA THR A 109 -25.17 14.75 11.83
C THR A 109 -26.17 15.18 12.90
N GLY A 110 -25.73 16.01 13.84
CA GLY A 110 -26.58 16.52 14.92
C GLY A 110 -27.51 17.65 14.45
N HIS A 111 -28.71 17.71 15.06
CA HIS A 111 -29.72 18.72 14.70
C HIS A 111 -29.87 19.83 15.72
N ASP A 112 -29.31 19.65 16.92
CA ASP A 112 -29.37 20.69 17.97
C ASP A 112 -28.35 21.79 17.70
N LYS A 113 -28.69 23.00 18.18
CA LYS A 113 -27.88 24.20 17.93
C LYS A 113 -26.44 24.06 18.49
N PRO A 114 -26.22 23.58 19.73
CA PRO A 114 -24.87 23.45 20.27
C PRO A 114 -23.97 22.52 19.40
N TRP A 115 -24.50 21.41 18.90
CA TRP A 115 -23.74 20.52 18.03
C TRP A 115 -23.37 21.21 16.71
N ARG A 116 -24.33 21.91 16.08
CA ARG A 116 -24.11 22.63 14.80
C ARG A 116 -23.12 23.79 14.98
N ASP A 117 -23.22 24.55 16.06
CA ASP A 117 -22.26 25.62 16.37
C ASP A 117 -20.85 25.05 16.56
N ASN A 118 -20.68 23.92 17.25
CA ASN A 118 -19.39 23.23 17.38
C ASN A 118 -18.86 22.71 16.07
N PHE A 119 -19.70 22.14 15.23
CA PHE A 119 -19.29 21.66 13.90
C PHE A 119 -18.72 22.82 13.05
N LEU A 120 -19.42 23.95 13.00
CA LEU A 120 -18.96 25.14 12.28
C LEU A 120 -17.69 25.73 12.88
N HIS A 121 -17.54 25.69 14.21
CA HIS A 121 -16.30 26.08 14.87
C HIS A 121 -15.13 25.13 14.50
N PHE A 122 -15.37 23.84 14.37
CA PHE A 122 -14.32 22.90 13.91
C PHE A 122 -13.89 23.17 12.46
N VAL A 123 -14.82 23.55 11.58
CA VAL A 123 -14.46 23.99 10.21
C VAL A 123 -13.53 25.21 10.28
N GLU A 124 -13.89 26.21 11.09
CA GLU A 124 -13.09 27.42 11.28
C GLU A 124 -11.70 27.10 11.82
N ALA A 125 -11.62 26.32 12.90
CA ALA A 125 -10.37 25.95 13.55
C ALA A 125 -9.45 25.10 12.66
N MET A 126 -10.01 24.19 11.85
CA MET A 126 -9.27 23.42 10.87
C MET A 126 -8.57 24.34 9.86
N VAL A 127 -9.30 25.28 9.27
CA VAL A 127 -8.73 26.20 8.28
C VAL A 127 -7.65 27.09 8.90
N ASP A 128 -7.92 27.68 10.09
CA ASP A 128 -6.97 28.55 10.79
C ASP A 128 -5.65 27.84 11.10
N LYS A 129 -5.74 26.57 11.51
CA LYS A 129 -4.57 25.76 11.84
C LYS A 129 -3.75 25.41 10.60
N GLU A 130 -4.40 25.13 9.47
CA GLU A 130 -3.78 24.41 8.36
C GLU A 130 -3.48 25.25 7.12
N ILE A 131 -3.90 26.52 7.12
CA ILE A 131 -3.80 27.44 5.98
C ILE A 131 -2.36 27.57 5.41
N ASN A 132 -1.34 27.40 6.25
CA ASN A 132 0.05 27.54 5.86
C ASN A 132 0.70 26.26 5.28
N HIS A 133 0.00 25.10 5.33
CA HIS A 133 0.54 23.86 4.77
C HIS A 133 0.38 23.78 3.25
N PRO A 134 1.48 23.81 2.47
CA PRO A 134 1.39 23.71 1.01
C PRO A 134 0.96 22.31 0.52
N SER A 135 1.12 21.26 1.33
CA SER A 135 0.64 19.92 1.02
C SER A 135 -0.89 19.83 1.00
N LEU A 136 -1.57 20.66 1.81
CA LEU A 136 -3.03 20.67 1.87
C LEU A 136 -3.61 21.29 0.59
N VAL A 137 -4.39 20.53 -0.16
CA VAL A 137 -4.95 20.95 -1.45
C VAL A 137 -6.47 21.01 -1.49
N LEU A 138 -7.14 20.45 -0.47
CA LEU A 138 -8.59 20.35 -0.45
C LEU A 138 -9.09 20.24 1.00
N TYR A 139 -10.12 21.03 1.36
CA TYR A 139 -10.79 20.96 2.65
C TYR A 139 -12.08 20.13 2.57
N GLY A 140 -12.22 19.10 3.39
CA GLY A 140 -13.44 18.37 3.60
C GLY A 140 -14.33 19.08 4.64
N VAL A 141 -15.41 19.69 4.20
CA VAL A 141 -16.31 20.52 5.04
C VAL A 141 -17.68 19.89 5.28
N ARG A 142 -17.78 18.58 5.07
CA ARG A 142 -18.99 17.77 5.26
C ARG A 142 -18.65 16.54 6.10
N ILE A 143 -19.58 16.14 6.96
CA ILE A 143 -19.48 14.85 7.68
C ILE A 143 -19.38 13.71 6.67
N ASP A 144 -18.37 12.87 6.82
CA ASP A 144 -18.19 11.70 5.97
C ASP A 144 -19.41 10.77 6.02
N GLU A 145 -19.91 10.37 4.85
CA GLU A 145 -21.12 9.54 4.69
C GLU A 145 -22.39 10.09 5.39
N GLY A 146 -22.36 11.34 5.84
CA GLY A 146 -23.50 12.00 6.46
C GLY A 146 -24.62 12.29 5.46
N GLN A 147 -25.86 12.36 5.96
CA GLN A 147 -27.03 12.77 5.17
C GLN A 147 -26.88 14.21 4.66
N ASP A 148 -27.62 14.55 3.62
CA ASP A 148 -27.67 15.92 3.13
C ASP A 148 -28.26 16.86 4.19
N ASP A 149 -27.58 17.97 4.44
CA ASP A 149 -28.00 19.09 5.27
C ASP A 149 -27.50 20.38 4.63
N ASP A 150 -28.28 20.86 3.66
CA ASP A 150 -27.85 21.97 2.80
C ASP A 150 -27.55 23.23 3.64
N VAL A 151 -28.37 23.51 4.65
CA VAL A 151 -28.18 24.69 5.52
C VAL A 151 -26.86 24.64 6.27
N LEU A 152 -26.52 23.48 6.84
CA LEU A 152 -25.27 23.29 7.59
C LEU A 152 -24.05 23.34 6.66
N TYR A 153 -24.12 22.63 5.54
CA TYR A 153 -22.97 22.50 4.65
C TYR A 153 -22.75 23.73 3.75
N GLU A 154 -23.79 24.50 3.40
CA GLU A 154 -23.62 25.81 2.78
C GLU A 154 -22.88 26.78 3.69
N GLU A 155 -23.25 26.81 4.99
CA GLU A 155 -22.57 27.66 5.98
C GLU A 155 -21.12 27.20 6.22
N ALA A 156 -20.87 25.90 6.32
CA ALA A 156 -19.51 25.35 6.43
C ALA A 156 -18.62 25.76 5.25
N ASN A 157 -19.14 25.63 4.01
CA ASN A 157 -18.45 26.08 2.81
C ASN A 157 -18.20 27.59 2.81
N ARG A 158 -19.18 28.39 3.26
CA ARG A 158 -19.03 29.84 3.36
C ARG A 158 -17.91 30.24 4.30
N ILE A 159 -17.86 29.64 5.51
CA ILE A 159 -16.80 29.88 6.50
C ILE A 159 -15.43 29.51 5.92
N CYS A 160 -15.30 28.33 5.34
CA CYS A 160 -14.05 27.86 4.77
C CYS A 160 -13.54 28.83 3.68
N ARG A 161 -14.39 29.20 2.71
CA ARG A 161 -14.03 30.11 1.61
C ARG A 161 -13.72 31.54 2.06
N GLN A 162 -14.32 32.00 3.16
CA GLN A 162 -13.99 33.32 3.73
C GLN A 162 -12.61 33.35 4.35
N LYS A 163 -12.17 32.24 4.98
CA LYS A 163 -10.84 32.14 5.59
C LYS A 163 -9.75 31.80 4.59
N ASP A 164 -10.03 30.88 3.66
CA ASP A 164 -9.12 30.50 2.58
C ASP A 164 -9.86 30.53 1.24
N PRO A 165 -9.80 31.65 0.49
CA PRO A 165 -10.44 31.76 -0.81
C PRO A 165 -9.71 31.05 -1.95
N TYR A 166 -8.56 30.46 -1.69
CA TYR A 166 -7.69 29.86 -2.71
C TYR A 166 -7.81 28.35 -2.83
N ARG A 167 -8.11 27.65 -1.70
CA ARG A 167 -8.31 26.21 -1.73
C ARG A 167 -9.77 25.86 -1.97
N GLN A 168 -9.96 24.80 -2.73
CA GLN A 168 -11.27 24.23 -3.01
C GLN A 168 -11.79 23.43 -1.80
N THR A 169 -13.12 23.29 -1.74
CA THR A 169 -13.80 22.47 -0.73
C THR A 169 -14.32 21.17 -1.32
N THR A 170 -14.48 20.16 -0.48
CA THR A 170 -15.12 18.89 -0.82
C THR A 170 -15.98 18.39 0.32
N GLY A 171 -16.80 17.40 0.04
CA GLY A 171 -17.52 16.62 1.03
C GLY A 171 -17.60 15.18 0.58
N VAL A 172 -17.37 14.26 1.52
CA VAL A 172 -17.37 12.83 1.23
C VAL A 172 -18.76 12.26 1.44
N ARG A 173 -19.24 11.54 0.45
CA ARG A 173 -20.59 10.96 0.42
C ARG A 173 -20.61 9.55 -0.14
N ASN A 174 -21.58 8.74 0.27
CA ASN A 174 -21.84 7.40 -0.25
C ASN A 174 -23.22 7.27 -0.93
N PHE A 175 -24.03 8.33 -0.94
CA PHE A 175 -25.33 8.37 -1.58
C PHE A 175 -25.23 9.03 -2.96
N LYS A 176 -25.66 8.32 -4.01
CA LYS A 176 -25.49 8.76 -5.42
C LYS A 176 -26.26 10.03 -5.80
N ASN A 177 -27.30 10.37 -5.06
CA ASN A 177 -28.16 11.54 -5.31
C ASN A 177 -27.91 12.66 -4.29
N SER A 178 -26.84 12.58 -3.53
CA SER A 178 -26.46 13.62 -2.57
C SER A 178 -26.11 14.94 -3.27
N HIS A 179 -26.52 16.04 -2.67
CA HIS A 179 -26.32 17.38 -3.23
C HIS A 179 -24.83 17.77 -3.24
N LEU A 180 -24.42 18.50 -4.28
CA LEU A 180 -23.08 19.06 -4.39
C LEU A 180 -23.14 20.56 -4.04
N LEU A 181 -22.64 20.92 -2.89
CA LEU A 181 -22.53 22.29 -2.39
C LEU A 181 -21.07 22.78 -2.40
N GLU A 182 -20.16 21.85 -2.46
CA GLU A 182 -18.71 22.03 -2.49
C GLU A 182 -18.21 22.20 -3.94
N ASP A 183 -16.91 22.54 -4.08
CA ASP A 183 -16.27 22.72 -5.38
C ASP A 183 -15.96 21.39 -6.07
N VAL A 184 -15.60 20.35 -5.27
CA VAL A 184 -15.16 19.05 -5.74
C VAL A 184 -16.08 17.96 -5.20
N TYR A 185 -16.56 17.10 -6.09
CA TYR A 185 -17.39 15.96 -5.70
C TYR A 185 -16.52 14.81 -5.18
N GLY A 186 -16.52 14.60 -3.87
CA GLY A 186 -15.92 13.44 -3.22
C GLY A 186 -16.94 12.32 -3.04
N PHE A 187 -16.60 11.09 -3.39
CA PHE A 187 -17.51 9.95 -3.30
C PHE A 187 -16.81 8.67 -2.89
N ASN A 188 -17.37 7.98 -1.89
CA ASN A 188 -16.94 6.66 -1.47
C ASN A 188 -17.49 5.61 -2.44
N ASP A 189 -16.63 5.12 -3.34
CA ASP A 189 -16.97 4.14 -4.37
C ASP A 189 -16.48 2.74 -4.00
N PHE A 190 -17.28 2.04 -3.21
CA PHE A 190 -17.00 0.66 -2.83
C PHE A 190 -17.33 -0.37 -3.92
N GLY A 191 -17.92 0.10 -5.03
CA GLY A 191 -18.29 -0.75 -6.15
C GLY A 191 -17.19 -0.97 -7.19
N GLY A 192 -16.13 -0.16 -7.20
CA GLY A 192 -15.15 -0.07 -8.28
C GLY A 192 -14.38 -1.35 -8.60
N GLY A 193 -14.09 -2.20 -7.63
CA GLY A 193 -13.46 -3.51 -7.86
C GLY A 193 -14.43 -4.63 -8.24
N LEU A 194 -15.72 -4.43 -8.03
CA LEU A 194 -16.78 -5.43 -8.17
C LEU A 194 -17.83 -5.03 -9.20
N ILE A 195 -18.03 -3.73 -9.43
CA ILE A 195 -19.06 -3.16 -10.30
C ILE A 195 -18.40 -2.40 -11.46
N LYS A 196 -18.94 -2.58 -12.66
CA LYS A 196 -18.37 -2.05 -13.93
C LYS A 196 -18.41 -0.52 -14.09
N LYS A 197 -18.89 0.26 -13.14
CA LYS A 197 -19.05 1.73 -13.25
C LYS A 197 -18.77 2.41 -11.92
N SER A 198 -17.56 2.96 -11.80
CA SER A 198 -17.12 3.73 -10.64
C SER A 198 -17.64 5.18 -10.62
N ARG A 199 -17.96 5.76 -11.77
CA ARG A 199 -18.31 7.18 -11.86
C ARG A 199 -19.79 7.46 -11.63
N VAL A 200 -20.10 8.32 -10.67
CA VAL A 200 -21.47 8.75 -10.36
C VAL A 200 -21.95 9.73 -11.43
N LYS A 201 -23.16 9.51 -11.95
CA LYS A 201 -23.74 10.36 -13.02
C LYS A 201 -23.92 11.82 -12.59
N SER A 202 -24.26 12.07 -11.31
CA SER A 202 -24.45 13.41 -10.74
C SER A 202 -23.18 14.27 -10.72
N ALA A 203 -22.01 13.64 -10.73
CA ALA A 203 -20.72 14.32 -10.78
C ALA A 203 -20.19 14.52 -12.22
N ARG A 204 -20.99 14.20 -13.24
CA ARG A 204 -20.60 14.37 -14.63
C ARG A 204 -20.35 15.85 -14.92
N ASN A 205 -19.19 16.17 -15.51
CA ASN A 205 -18.74 17.53 -15.79
C ASN A 205 -18.54 18.41 -14.52
N LYS A 206 -18.14 17.79 -13.41
CA LYS A 206 -17.69 18.45 -12.19
C LYS A 206 -16.35 17.86 -11.77
N PRO A 207 -15.49 18.63 -11.08
CA PRO A 207 -14.31 18.07 -10.47
C PRO A 207 -14.69 16.89 -9.57
N TYR A 208 -14.00 15.77 -9.74
CA TYR A 208 -14.40 14.52 -9.07
C TYR A 208 -13.20 13.73 -8.58
N PHE A 209 -13.28 13.23 -7.36
CA PHE A 209 -12.34 12.23 -6.87
C PHE A 209 -13.04 11.11 -6.11
N VAL A 210 -12.46 9.92 -6.17
CA VAL A 210 -12.89 8.78 -5.36
C VAL A 210 -12.22 8.90 -4.00
N SER A 211 -13.00 9.30 -2.99
CA SER A 211 -12.52 9.56 -1.63
C SER A 211 -12.22 8.29 -0.86
N GLU A 212 -12.93 7.20 -1.16
CA GLU A 212 -12.63 5.86 -0.68
C GLU A 212 -12.91 4.81 -1.73
N HIS A 213 -12.01 3.83 -1.83
CA HIS A 213 -12.27 2.56 -2.51
C HIS A 213 -11.76 1.39 -1.67
N ASN A 214 -12.27 0.20 -1.91
CA ASN A 214 -11.94 -1.06 -1.20
C ASN A 214 -12.30 -1.09 0.29
N GLY A 215 -13.09 -0.16 0.81
CA GLY A 215 -13.55 -0.16 2.19
C GLY A 215 -13.99 -1.56 2.65
N HIS A 216 -14.66 -1.79 3.67
CA HIS A 216 -15.10 -3.03 4.31
C HIS A 216 -15.17 -4.35 3.50
N VAL A 217 -14.82 -4.31 2.21
CA VAL A 217 -14.99 -5.43 1.25
C VAL A 217 -13.93 -6.51 1.43
N PHE A 218 -12.74 -6.17 1.98
CA PHE A 218 -11.63 -7.12 1.94
C PHE A 218 -10.65 -7.03 3.13
N PRO A 219 -11.07 -7.37 4.37
CA PRO A 219 -10.15 -7.43 5.50
C PRO A 219 -9.09 -8.52 5.26
N THR A 220 -7.81 -8.16 5.37
CA THR A 220 -6.68 -9.06 5.13
C THR A 220 -5.60 -8.86 6.16
N LYS A 221 -5.27 -9.89 6.93
CA LYS A 221 -4.13 -9.91 7.86
C LYS A 221 -2.83 -10.17 7.10
N ILE A 222 -1.71 -9.72 7.65
CA ILE A 222 -0.40 -9.91 7.04
C ILE A 222 -0.01 -11.40 6.96
N GLU A 223 -0.50 -12.22 7.90
CA GLU A 223 -0.30 -13.67 7.97
C GLU A 223 -1.39 -14.50 7.26
N ASP A 224 -2.38 -13.89 6.62
CA ASP A 224 -3.37 -14.61 5.83
C ASP A 224 -2.72 -15.45 4.72
N ASN A 225 -3.43 -16.46 4.23
CA ASN A 225 -2.94 -17.31 3.16
C ASN A 225 -2.58 -16.50 1.89
N GLN A 226 -1.69 -17.07 1.07
CA GLN A 226 -1.14 -16.41 -0.09
C GLN A 226 -2.22 -15.93 -1.08
N GLN A 227 -3.27 -16.74 -1.30
CA GLN A 227 -4.35 -16.39 -2.24
C GLN A 227 -5.10 -15.15 -1.76
N LYS A 228 -5.48 -15.08 -0.48
CA LYS A 228 -6.20 -13.93 0.08
C LYS A 228 -5.37 -12.65 0.01
N ARG A 229 -4.07 -12.71 0.32
CA ARG A 229 -3.16 -11.56 0.22
C ARG A 229 -3.02 -11.05 -1.22
N ILE A 230 -2.99 -11.97 -2.21
CA ILE A 230 -2.98 -11.60 -3.63
C ILE A 230 -4.31 -10.99 -4.06
N ASP A 231 -5.43 -11.58 -3.67
CA ASP A 231 -6.76 -11.04 -4.01
C ASP A 231 -6.94 -9.62 -3.43
N HIS A 232 -6.47 -9.39 -2.20
CA HIS A 232 -6.41 -8.05 -1.60
C HIS A 232 -5.60 -7.07 -2.48
N ALA A 233 -4.44 -7.49 -2.98
CA ALA A 233 -3.60 -6.65 -3.83
C ALA A 233 -4.20 -6.37 -5.22
N TYR A 234 -4.96 -7.31 -5.78
CA TYR A 234 -5.64 -7.13 -7.07
C TYR A 234 -6.86 -6.23 -7.00
N THR A 235 -7.50 -6.12 -5.83
CA THR A 235 -8.69 -5.29 -5.67
C THR A 235 -8.42 -3.81 -5.95
N PRO A 236 -7.41 -3.15 -5.34
CA PRO A 236 -7.06 -1.77 -5.69
C PRO A 236 -6.64 -1.62 -7.15
N LEU A 237 -5.96 -2.60 -7.76
CA LEU A 237 -5.57 -2.50 -9.17
C LEU A 237 -6.76 -2.37 -10.10
N ARG A 238 -7.88 -3.05 -9.81
CA ARG A 238 -9.11 -2.93 -10.61
C ARG A 238 -9.73 -1.55 -10.51
N VAL A 239 -9.66 -0.93 -9.34
CA VAL A 239 -10.17 0.44 -9.14
C VAL A 239 -9.24 1.47 -9.79
N LEU A 240 -7.93 1.29 -9.63
CA LEU A 240 -6.94 2.16 -10.27
C LEU A 240 -7.00 2.06 -11.81
N GLU A 241 -7.32 0.89 -12.36
CA GLU A 241 -7.62 0.75 -13.80
C GLU A 241 -8.72 1.73 -14.24
N ASP A 242 -9.79 1.89 -13.43
CA ASP A 242 -10.86 2.85 -13.72
C ASP A 242 -10.40 4.30 -13.55
N LEU A 243 -9.56 4.61 -12.57
CA LEU A 243 -8.94 5.93 -12.42
C LEU A 243 -8.20 6.34 -13.70
N PHE A 244 -7.36 5.47 -14.23
CA PHE A 244 -6.55 5.79 -15.40
C PHE A 244 -7.34 5.74 -16.71
N ARG A 245 -8.43 4.98 -16.77
CA ARG A 245 -9.35 4.94 -17.92
C ARG A 245 -10.19 6.19 -18.06
N HIS A 246 -10.64 6.81 -16.97
CA HIS A 246 -11.57 7.94 -16.99
C HIS A 246 -10.84 9.27 -16.76
N GLU A 247 -10.82 10.12 -17.77
CA GLU A 247 -10.10 11.39 -17.73
C GLU A 247 -10.57 12.33 -16.61
N GLY A 248 -11.88 12.45 -16.39
CA GLY A 248 -12.46 13.35 -15.40
C GLY A 248 -12.32 12.91 -13.94
N ILE A 249 -11.69 11.75 -13.63
CA ILE A 249 -11.39 11.36 -12.24
C ILE A 249 -10.00 11.91 -11.88
N SER A 250 -9.95 12.79 -10.90
CA SER A 250 -8.71 13.46 -10.47
C SER A 250 -7.82 12.55 -9.62
N ALA A 251 -8.42 11.87 -8.66
CA ALA A 251 -7.74 11.02 -7.68
C ALA A 251 -8.57 9.79 -7.31
N SER A 252 -7.91 8.75 -6.83
CA SER A 252 -8.55 7.62 -6.18
C SER A 252 -7.78 7.22 -4.93
N VAL A 253 -8.46 7.26 -3.77
CA VAL A 253 -7.87 7.11 -2.45
C VAL A 253 -8.41 5.83 -1.82
N GLY A 254 -7.52 4.87 -1.54
CA GLY A 254 -7.89 3.55 -1.02
C GLY A 254 -8.15 3.55 0.47
N TRP A 255 -9.10 2.76 0.92
CA TRP A 255 -9.31 2.44 2.31
C TRP A 255 -8.58 1.15 2.66
N CYS A 256 -7.49 1.18 3.47
CA CYS A 256 -6.77 2.37 3.92
C CYS A 256 -5.25 2.12 3.98
N ALA A 257 -4.46 3.08 4.47
CA ALA A 257 -3.02 2.97 4.57
C ALA A 257 -2.59 1.87 5.56
N PHE A 258 -2.97 2.00 6.81
CA PHE A 258 -2.57 1.12 7.91
C PHE A 258 -3.79 0.44 8.52
N ASP A 259 -3.61 -0.80 8.99
CA ASP A 259 -4.56 -1.36 9.94
C ASP A 259 -4.64 -0.44 11.16
N TYR A 260 -5.81 -0.28 11.74
CA TYR A 260 -6.04 0.73 12.78
C TYR A 260 -6.92 0.21 13.91
N ASN A 261 -6.80 0.82 15.07
CA ASN A 261 -7.67 0.51 16.22
C ASN A 261 -9.09 1.00 15.95
N THR A 262 -10.07 0.18 16.28
CA THR A 262 -11.47 0.45 16.04
C THR A 262 -12.36 -0.21 17.09
N HIS A 263 -13.68 -0.03 16.98
CA HIS A 263 -14.67 -0.68 17.84
C HIS A 263 -14.96 -2.13 17.40
N CYS A 264 -15.72 -2.87 18.21
CA CYS A 264 -15.97 -4.31 18.00
C CYS A 264 -16.67 -4.66 16.69
N ASP A 265 -17.46 -3.75 16.10
CA ASP A 265 -18.21 -4.03 14.86
C ASP A 265 -17.30 -4.19 13.64
N PHE A 266 -16.13 -3.53 13.63
CA PHE A 266 -15.13 -3.66 12.56
C PHE A 266 -13.85 -4.37 12.98
N GLY A 267 -13.57 -4.48 14.28
CA GLY A 267 -12.32 -4.95 14.83
C GLY A 267 -12.39 -6.31 15.52
N SER A 268 -13.56 -6.90 15.66
CA SER A 268 -13.74 -8.13 16.44
C SER A 268 -13.12 -8.04 17.86
N GLY A 269 -12.60 -9.15 18.42
CA GLY A 269 -12.08 -9.18 19.79
C GLY A 269 -10.77 -8.43 20.02
N ASP A 270 -9.96 -8.26 18.99
CA ASP A 270 -8.68 -7.54 19.07
C ASP A 270 -8.81 -6.03 18.78
N GLN A 271 -10.00 -5.59 18.36
CA GLN A 271 -10.32 -4.20 18.05
C GLN A 271 -9.38 -3.56 17.01
N ILE A 272 -8.94 -4.37 16.04
CA ILE A 272 -8.12 -3.94 14.91
C ILE A 272 -8.91 -4.14 13.62
N CYS A 273 -9.04 -3.08 12.84
CA CYS A 273 -9.57 -3.14 11.48
C CYS A 273 -8.45 -3.49 10.49
N TYR A 274 -8.56 -4.65 9.83
CA TYR A 274 -7.53 -5.19 8.92
C TYR A 274 -7.71 -4.76 7.45
N HIS A 275 -8.08 -3.51 7.21
CA HIS A 275 -8.28 -2.96 5.86
C HIS A 275 -7.03 -2.30 5.28
N GLY A 276 -5.97 -2.11 6.08
CA GLY A 276 -4.74 -1.46 5.67
C GLY A 276 -3.96 -2.24 4.60
N VAL A 277 -3.27 -1.50 3.73
CA VAL A 277 -2.26 -2.08 2.85
C VAL A 277 -0.94 -2.35 3.59
N PHE A 278 -0.79 -1.74 4.76
CA PHE A 278 0.20 -2.08 5.78
C PHE A 278 -0.52 -2.62 7.02
N ASP A 279 0.15 -3.48 7.79
CA ASP A 279 -0.38 -3.92 9.08
C ASP A 279 -0.36 -2.78 10.12
N ILE A 280 -0.93 -3.02 11.30
CA ILE A 280 -0.94 -2.04 12.39
C ILE A 280 0.47 -1.63 12.85
N ASN A 281 1.47 -2.47 12.61
CA ASN A 281 2.88 -2.22 12.91
C ASN A 281 3.64 -1.59 11.73
N ARG A 282 2.95 -1.14 10.68
CA ARG A 282 3.50 -0.52 9.48
C ARG A 282 4.37 -1.46 8.64
N ASN A 283 4.13 -2.76 8.72
CA ASN A 283 4.76 -3.73 7.82
C ASN A 283 3.93 -3.87 6.54
N PRO A 284 4.57 -3.91 5.35
CA PRO A 284 3.85 -3.92 4.10
C PRO A 284 3.17 -5.27 3.83
N LYS A 285 1.92 -5.22 3.38
CA LYS A 285 1.23 -6.34 2.75
C LYS A 285 1.48 -6.29 1.23
N PRO A 286 1.26 -7.35 0.46
CA PRO A 286 1.40 -7.29 -1.01
C PRO A 286 0.64 -6.14 -1.67
N ALA A 287 -0.50 -5.72 -1.10
CA ALA A 287 -1.28 -4.59 -1.59
C ALA A 287 -0.52 -3.25 -1.58
N ALA A 288 0.41 -3.02 -0.64
CA ALA A 288 1.24 -1.81 -0.63
C ALA A 288 2.11 -1.72 -1.90
N TYR A 289 2.64 -2.84 -2.35
CA TYR A 289 3.44 -2.90 -3.57
C TYR A 289 2.61 -2.74 -4.84
N ALA A 290 1.31 -3.07 -4.81
CA ALA A 290 0.39 -2.81 -5.92
C ALA A 290 0.20 -1.30 -6.17
N TYR A 291 0.17 -0.49 -5.10
CA TYR A 291 0.22 0.98 -5.22
C TYR A 291 1.59 1.46 -5.69
N ARG A 292 2.66 0.98 -5.04
CA ARG A 292 4.04 1.39 -5.35
C ARG A 292 4.38 1.23 -6.83
N MET A 293 3.99 0.12 -7.46
CA MET A 293 4.34 -0.12 -8.87
C MET A 293 3.70 0.89 -9.83
N GLN A 294 2.59 1.55 -9.48
CA GLN A 294 1.95 2.54 -10.36
C GLN A 294 2.68 3.88 -10.40
N THR A 295 3.49 4.18 -9.39
CA THR A 295 4.08 5.50 -9.17
C THR A 295 5.60 5.49 -9.02
N ALA A 296 6.22 4.30 -8.87
CA ALA A 296 7.67 4.15 -8.72
C ALA A 296 8.42 4.67 -9.95
N LYS A 297 9.42 5.53 -9.72
CA LYS A 297 10.29 6.07 -10.77
C LYS A 297 11.47 5.16 -11.06
N GLU A 298 12.09 4.63 -10.00
CA GLU A 298 13.22 3.72 -10.11
C GLU A 298 12.75 2.31 -10.48
N PRO A 299 13.58 1.52 -11.19
CA PRO A 299 13.29 0.13 -11.48
C PRO A 299 12.94 -0.65 -10.21
N PHE A 300 11.84 -1.37 -10.26
CA PHE A 300 11.28 -2.06 -9.10
C PHE A 300 10.71 -3.43 -9.51
N LEU A 301 10.97 -4.45 -8.68
CA LEU A 301 10.40 -5.78 -8.84
C LEU A 301 10.14 -6.41 -7.48
N TYR A 302 8.88 -6.76 -7.22
CA TYR A 302 8.43 -7.47 -6.04
C TYR A 302 7.71 -8.76 -6.43
N PHE A 303 8.06 -9.86 -5.79
CA PHE A 303 7.35 -11.13 -5.93
C PHE A 303 6.11 -11.11 -5.05
N ALA A 304 4.99 -10.67 -5.58
CA ALA A 304 3.71 -10.68 -4.86
C ALA A 304 3.25 -12.11 -4.56
N ARG A 305 3.52 -13.02 -5.48
CA ARG A 305 3.43 -14.47 -5.28
C ARG A 305 4.69 -15.10 -5.86
N PRO A 306 5.68 -15.45 -5.03
CA PRO A 306 6.84 -16.22 -5.47
C PRO A 306 6.50 -17.69 -5.71
N LEU A 307 7.41 -18.40 -6.32
CA LEU A 307 7.40 -19.86 -6.39
C LEU A 307 8.16 -20.41 -5.17
N VAL A 308 7.43 -20.71 -4.11
CA VAL A 308 7.95 -21.29 -2.87
C VAL A 308 7.17 -22.58 -2.59
N PRO A 309 7.69 -23.75 -3.03
CA PRO A 309 6.92 -25.00 -2.99
C PRO A 309 6.39 -25.42 -1.61
N GLY A 310 7.05 -25.04 -0.53
CA GLY A 310 6.63 -25.37 0.85
C GLY A 310 5.52 -24.49 1.41
N ASP A 311 5.33 -23.28 0.85
CA ASP A 311 4.46 -22.24 1.41
C ASP A 311 3.26 -21.94 0.50
N THR A 312 2.78 -22.93 -0.25
CA THR A 312 1.61 -22.79 -1.10
C THR A 312 0.34 -23.31 -0.42
N ASP A 313 -0.80 -22.66 -0.66
CA ASP A 313 -2.08 -22.97 -0.01
C ASP A 313 -2.57 -24.42 -0.25
N ASP A 314 -2.22 -25.01 -1.41
CA ASP A 314 -2.72 -26.31 -1.85
C ASP A 314 -1.60 -27.31 -2.20
N ALA A 315 -0.36 -27.07 -1.79
CA ALA A 315 0.83 -27.79 -2.25
C ALA A 315 0.95 -27.83 -3.79
N LEU A 316 0.32 -26.89 -4.50
CA LEU A 316 0.35 -26.75 -5.95
C LEU A 316 1.29 -25.63 -6.37
N ILE A 317 1.95 -25.79 -7.51
CA ILE A 317 2.78 -24.75 -8.11
C ILE A 317 1.88 -23.68 -8.72
N LYS A 318 1.64 -22.60 -7.97
CA LYS A 318 0.83 -21.48 -8.46
C LYS A 318 1.62 -20.59 -9.43
N HIS A 319 0.91 -19.87 -10.31
CA HIS A 319 1.52 -18.86 -11.15
C HIS A 319 2.24 -17.81 -10.30
N VAL A 320 3.47 -17.45 -10.72
CA VAL A 320 4.21 -16.36 -10.08
C VAL A 320 3.60 -15.03 -10.47
N VAL A 321 3.41 -14.14 -9.51
CA VAL A 321 2.88 -12.80 -9.73
C VAL A 321 3.93 -11.77 -9.34
N LEU A 322 4.27 -10.91 -10.30
CA LEU A 322 5.23 -9.84 -10.13
C LEU A 322 4.51 -8.49 -10.13
N PHE A 323 4.80 -7.66 -9.13
CA PHE A 323 4.47 -6.24 -9.14
C PHE A 323 5.73 -5.47 -9.51
N THR A 324 5.67 -4.75 -10.64
CA THR A 324 6.85 -4.12 -11.23
C THR A 324 6.47 -2.97 -12.17
N ASN A 325 7.40 -2.02 -12.34
CA ASN A 325 7.33 -0.96 -13.34
C ASN A 325 8.27 -1.22 -14.54
N LEU A 326 8.66 -2.47 -14.76
CA LEU A 326 9.51 -2.91 -15.86
C LEU A 326 8.69 -3.16 -17.12
N ASP A 327 9.35 -3.09 -18.29
CA ASP A 327 8.71 -3.28 -19.59
C ASP A 327 8.39 -4.74 -19.86
N TYR A 328 9.29 -5.64 -19.46
CA TYR A 328 9.11 -7.09 -19.51
C TYR A 328 10.14 -7.80 -18.62
N VAL A 329 9.94 -9.09 -18.43
CA VAL A 329 10.90 -9.96 -17.75
C VAL A 329 11.22 -11.20 -18.56
N LYS A 330 12.46 -11.69 -18.47
CA LYS A 330 12.86 -13.01 -18.92
C LYS A 330 12.92 -13.95 -17.74
N PHE A 331 12.38 -15.15 -17.92
CA PHE A 331 12.25 -16.16 -16.87
C PHE A 331 13.10 -17.38 -17.22
N TYR A 332 13.82 -17.90 -16.24
CA TYR A 332 14.76 -19.00 -16.38
C TYR A 332 14.55 -20.03 -15.27
N ARG A 333 14.89 -21.30 -15.55
CA ARG A 333 15.08 -22.37 -14.57
C ARG A 333 16.56 -22.75 -14.58
N GLY A 334 17.30 -22.39 -13.51
CA GLY A 334 18.77 -22.34 -13.58
C GLY A 334 19.18 -21.44 -14.76
N ASP A 335 20.03 -21.97 -15.63
CA ASP A 335 20.48 -21.27 -16.86
C ASP A 335 19.55 -21.47 -18.07
N SER A 336 18.54 -22.34 -17.93
CA SER A 336 17.65 -22.66 -19.06
C SER A 336 16.54 -21.62 -19.20
N TYR A 337 16.51 -20.95 -20.35
CA TYR A 337 15.49 -19.97 -20.69
C TYR A 337 14.12 -20.62 -20.89
N ILE A 338 13.11 -20.07 -20.19
CA ILE A 338 11.71 -20.52 -20.27
C ILE A 338 10.93 -19.64 -21.23
N GLY A 339 11.06 -18.31 -21.11
CA GLY A 339 10.30 -17.38 -21.95
C GLY A 339 10.40 -15.93 -21.48
N THR A 340 9.84 -15.04 -22.31
CA THR A 340 9.66 -13.61 -21.98
C THR A 340 8.20 -13.34 -21.62
N PHE A 341 8.00 -12.58 -20.57
CA PHE A 341 6.67 -12.25 -20.03
C PHE A 341 6.50 -10.74 -19.94
N TYR A 342 5.31 -10.28 -20.30
CA TYR A 342 4.95 -8.87 -20.41
C TYR A 342 3.85 -8.50 -19.41
N PRO A 343 3.70 -7.20 -19.07
CA PRO A 343 2.58 -6.69 -18.27
C PRO A 343 1.23 -7.13 -18.84
N ASP A 344 0.29 -7.52 -17.96
CA ASP A 344 -1.04 -7.99 -18.37
C ASP A 344 -1.94 -6.83 -18.86
N ARG A 345 -1.59 -6.30 -20.04
CA ARG A 345 -2.36 -5.26 -20.72
C ARG A 345 -3.74 -5.74 -21.20
N LYS A 346 -3.99 -7.03 -21.19
CA LYS A 346 -5.30 -7.59 -21.53
C LYS A 346 -6.31 -7.36 -20.42
N THR A 347 -5.91 -7.58 -19.17
CA THR A 347 -6.75 -7.36 -17.99
C THR A 347 -6.76 -5.89 -17.56
N PHE A 348 -5.61 -5.22 -17.67
CA PHE A 348 -5.38 -3.85 -17.21
C PHE A 348 -4.79 -2.97 -18.33
N PRO A 349 -5.60 -2.59 -19.33
CA PRO A 349 -5.13 -1.80 -20.48
C PRO A 349 -4.69 -0.38 -20.13
N ASN A 350 -5.24 0.23 -19.08
CA ASN A 350 -5.03 1.63 -18.73
C ASN A 350 -4.09 1.86 -17.55
N LEU A 351 -3.82 0.84 -16.71
CA LEU A 351 -2.84 0.99 -15.64
C LEU A 351 -1.47 1.40 -16.19
N PRO A 352 -0.74 2.33 -15.57
CA PRO A 352 0.64 2.64 -15.93
C PRO A 352 1.48 1.37 -15.97
N HIS A 353 1.42 0.56 -14.92
CA HIS A 353 2.19 -0.67 -14.76
C HIS A 353 1.28 -1.83 -14.32
N PRO A 354 0.75 -2.64 -15.25
CA PRO A 354 0.04 -3.88 -14.92
C PRO A 354 0.96 -4.94 -14.32
N PRO A 355 0.43 -5.87 -13.49
CA PRO A 355 1.21 -7.01 -13.02
C PRO A 355 1.75 -7.87 -14.18
N ILE A 356 2.90 -8.51 -13.96
CA ILE A 356 3.41 -9.56 -14.85
C ILE A 356 3.11 -10.91 -14.20
N VAL A 357 2.51 -11.84 -14.95
CA VAL A 357 2.18 -13.18 -14.48
C VAL A 357 3.00 -14.21 -15.23
N LEU A 358 3.84 -14.97 -14.49
CA LEU A 358 4.58 -16.09 -15.05
C LEU A 358 3.70 -17.34 -14.96
N ASP A 359 3.03 -17.67 -16.05
CA ASP A 359 2.04 -18.74 -16.14
C ASP A 359 2.49 -19.93 -17.00
N ASN A 360 3.79 -19.99 -17.29
CA ASN A 360 4.43 -21.07 -18.03
C ASN A 360 5.81 -21.38 -17.41
N PHE A 361 5.96 -22.56 -16.81
CA PHE A 361 7.17 -22.97 -16.08
C PHE A 361 8.14 -23.82 -16.90
N MET A 362 7.79 -24.15 -18.12
CA MET A 362 8.63 -24.99 -18.99
C MET A 362 8.88 -24.38 -20.39
N GLY A 363 7.93 -23.64 -20.93
CA GLY A 363 8.06 -22.78 -22.11
C GLY A 363 8.97 -23.34 -23.20
N GLU A 364 10.01 -22.57 -23.56
CA GLU A 364 10.99 -22.94 -24.60
C GLU A 364 11.91 -24.12 -24.23
N MET A 365 11.97 -24.50 -22.95
CA MET A 365 12.69 -25.73 -22.56
C MET A 365 12.13 -26.97 -23.25
N LEU A 366 10.85 -26.98 -23.64
CA LEU A 366 10.23 -28.08 -24.37
C LEU A 366 10.69 -28.22 -25.82
N LEU A 367 11.52 -27.30 -26.34
CA LEU A 367 12.24 -27.49 -27.61
C LEU A 367 13.13 -28.72 -27.54
N GLN A 368 13.74 -29.01 -26.40
CA GLN A 368 14.55 -30.19 -26.14
C GLN A 368 13.75 -31.50 -26.25
N GLU A 369 12.43 -31.43 -26.13
CA GLU A 369 11.53 -32.57 -26.30
C GLU A 369 11.07 -32.78 -27.76
N GLY A 370 11.66 -32.03 -28.73
CA GLY A 370 11.37 -32.16 -30.16
C GLY A 370 10.10 -31.40 -30.60
N LEU A 371 9.61 -30.47 -29.80
CA LEU A 371 8.45 -29.63 -30.15
C LEU A 371 8.89 -28.37 -30.89
N SER A 372 8.03 -27.85 -31.77
CA SER A 372 8.23 -26.52 -32.34
C SER A 372 8.05 -25.43 -31.24
N GLN A 373 8.68 -24.26 -31.37
CA GLN A 373 8.57 -23.17 -30.42
C GLN A 373 7.10 -22.81 -30.09
N LYS A 374 6.25 -22.70 -31.11
CA LYS A 374 4.82 -22.42 -30.96
C LYS A 374 4.07 -23.50 -30.16
N ASP A 375 4.41 -24.77 -30.41
CA ASP A 375 3.78 -25.90 -29.71
C ASP A 375 4.33 -26.03 -28.29
N ALA A 376 5.62 -25.83 -28.07
CA ALA A 376 6.30 -25.81 -26.78
C ALA A 376 5.67 -24.78 -25.84
N LEU A 377 5.47 -23.53 -26.28
CA LEU A 377 4.85 -22.48 -25.49
C LEU A 377 3.40 -22.83 -25.12
N LYS A 378 2.60 -23.39 -26.05
CA LYS A 378 1.20 -23.74 -25.77
C LYS A 378 1.07 -24.95 -24.85
N ILE A 379 1.84 -26.00 -25.11
CA ILE A 379 1.84 -27.21 -24.30
C ILE A 379 2.36 -26.91 -22.91
N GLY A 380 3.47 -26.17 -22.81
CA GLY A 380 4.03 -25.73 -21.53
C GLY A 380 3.05 -24.94 -20.70
N LYS A 381 2.33 -24.00 -21.31
CA LYS A 381 1.29 -23.21 -20.62
C LYS A 381 0.12 -24.08 -20.13
N CYS A 382 -0.34 -25.05 -20.93
CA CYS A 382 -1.40 -25.97 -20.54
C CYS A 382 -0.99 -26.87 -19.36
N LEU A 383 0.22 -27.43 -19.43
CA LEU A 383 0.74 -28.29 -18.36
C LEU A 383 1.01 -27.48 -17.07
N SER A 384 1.51 -26.25 -17.19
CA SER A 384 1.66 -25.33 -16.05
C SER A 384 0.32 -24.98 -15.41
N LEU A 385 -0.72 -24.76 -16.22
CA LEU A 385 -2.07 -24.55 -15.74
C LEU A 385 -2.62 -25.79 -14.99
N ALA A 386 -2.38 -26.98 -15.53
CA ALA A 386 -2.77 -28.24 -14.89
C ALA A 386 -2.06 -28.41 -13.52
N GLY A 387 -0.78 -28.11 -13.45
CA GLY A 387 -0.02 -28.11 -12.20
C GLY A 387 -0.49 -27.07 -11.17
N SER A 388 -0.95 -25.91 -11.65
CA SER A 388 -1.40 -24.81 -10.79
C SER A 388 -2.83 -24.99 -10.23
N GLU A 389 -3.72 -25.66 -10.96
CA GLU A 389 -5.13 -25.87 -10.57
C GLU A 389 -5.43 -27.30 -10.15
N GLY A 390 -4.56 -28.25 -10.49
CA GLY A 390 -4.75 -29.67 -10.16
C GLY A 390 -6.09 -30.20 -10.65
N PHE A 391 -6.76 -31.00 -9.82
CA PHE A 391 -8.07 -31.59 -10.13
C PHE A 391 -9.23 -30.56 -10.21
N ARG A 392 -8.99 -29.31 -9.81
CA ARG A 392 -9.98 -28.21 -9.86
C ARG A 392 -10.01 -27.51 -11.22
N ILE A 393 -9.18 -27.92 -12.17
CA ILE A 393 -9.08 -27.28 -13.48
C ILE A 393 -10.41 -27.31 -14.23
N LYS A 394 -10.90 -26.15 -14.65
CA LYS A 394 -12.15 -26.04 -15.41
C LYS A 394 -11.90 -26.44 -16.88
N LYS A 395 -12.68 -27.41 -17.40
CA LYS A 395 -12.56 -27.91 -18.79
C LYS A 395 -12.41 -26.79 -19.83
N ARG A 396 -13.19 -25.70 -19.69
CA ARG A 396 -13.12 -24.53 -20.58
C ARG A 396 -11.74 -23.88 -20.71
N LYS A 397 -10.88 -24.03 -19.69
CA LYS A 397 -9.51 -23.51 -19.72
C LYS A 397 -8.54 -24.39 -20.52
N VAL A 398 -8.85 -25.68 -20.67
CA VAL A 398 -8.03 -26.66 -21.36
C VAL A 398 -8.40 -26.79 -22.84
N ILE A 399 -9.67 -26.60 -23.18
CA ILE A 399 -10.21 -26.71 -24.55
C ILE A 399 -9.33 -25.98 -25.60
N PRO A 400 -8.83 -24.75 -25.40
CA PRO A 400 -8.02 -24.04 -26.39
C PRO A 400 -6.70 -24.76 -26.75
N TYR A 401 -6.24 -25.67 -25.90
CA TYR A 401 -4.98 -26.40 -26.09
C TYR A 401 -5.16 -27.77 -26.73
N ILE A 402 -6.39 -28.31 -26.79
CA ILE A 402 -6.66 -29.64 -27.39
C ILE A 402 -6.06 -29.76 -28.79
N PRO A 403 -6.22 -28.78 -29.72
CA PRO A 403 -5.70 -28.93 -31.08
C PRO A 403 -4.18 -29.11 -31.15
N VAL A 404 -3.40 -28.46 -30.27
CA VAL A 404 -1.95 -28.61 -30.26
C VAL A 404 -1.50 -29.96 -29.74
N PHE A 405 -2.21 -30.53 -28.75
CA PHE A 405 -1.95 -31.89 -28.28
C PHE A 405 -2.29 -32.92 -29.34
N LEU A 406 -3.47 -32.86 -29.98
CA LEU A 406 -3.88 -33.76 -31.05
C LEU A 406 -2.91 -33.73 -32.21
N LYS A 407 -2.49 -32.55 -32.69
CA LYS A 407 -1.50 -32.40 -33.74
C LYS A 407 -0.21 -33.17 -33.40
N ASN A 408 0.33 -32.99 -32.20
CA ASN A 408 1.61 -33.60 -31.82
C ASN A 408 1.50 -35.11 -31.51
N LEU A 409 0.31 -35.57 -31.08
CA LEU A 409 0.00 -37.01 -30.95
C LEU A 409 -0.06 -37.69 -32.34
N ILE A 410 -0.78 -37.09 -33.30
CA ILE A 410 -0.92 -37.63 -34.68
C ILE A 410 0.44 -37.64 -35.38
N THR A 411 1.27 -36.62 -35.19
CA THR A 411 2.60 -36.56 -35.83
C THR A 411 3.67 -37.40 -35.12
N GLY A 412 3.32 -38.10 -34.04
CA GLY A 412 4.25 -38.95 -33.27
C GLY A 412 5.30 -38.17 -32.45
N ARG A 413 5.21 -36.84 -32.38
CA ARG A 413 6.12 -36.03 -31.55
C ARG A 413 5.86 -36.17 -30.07
N LEU A 414 4.60 -36.43 -29.71
CA LEU A 414 4.17 -36.73 -28.36
C LEU A 414 3.48 -38.10 -28.29
N SER A 415 3.53 -38.72 -27.12
CA SER A 415 2.68 -39.82 -26.69
C SER A 415 2.07 -39.45 -25.34
N ILE A 416 1.04 -40.17 -24.88
CA ILE A 416 0.46 -39.96 -23.56
C ILE A 416 1.54 -40.12 -22.48
N GLN A 417 2.38 -41.16 -22.58
CA GLN A 417 3.46 -41.37 -21.64
C GLN A 417 4.45 -40.20 -21.66
N LYS A 418 4.85 -39.70 -22.82
CA LYS A 418 5.77 -38.57 -22.95
C LYS A 418 5.18 -37.28 -22.35
N ILE A 419 3.87 -37.03 -22.44
CA ILE A 419 3.20 -35.90 -21.80
C ILE A 419 3.31 -36.01 -20.28
N VAL A 420 3.09 -37.21 -19.73
CA VAL A 420 3.23 -37.49 -18.29
C VAL A 420 4.70 -37.28 -17.87
N ASP A 421 5.66 -37.82 -18.62
CA ASP A 421 7.10 -37.67 -18.33
C ASP A 421 7.53 -36.19 -18.33
N ILE A 422 7.06 -35.40 -19.31
CA ILE A 422 7.27 -33.95 -19.37
C ILE A 422 6.69 -33.27 -18.13
N PHE A 423 5.45 -33.60 -17.75
CA PHE A 423 4.84 -33.02 -16.58
C PHE A 423 5.66 -33.31 -15.31
N PHE A 424 6.05 -34.55 -15.08
CA PHE A 424 6.88 -34.93 -13.93
C PHE A 424 8.25 -34.28 -13.96
N LYS A 425 8.90 -34.22 -15.10
CA LYS A 425 10.24 -33.65 -15.27
C LYS A 425 10.29 -32.14 -14.99
N TYR A 426 9.26 -31.40 -15.40
CA TYR A 426 9.28 -29.93 -15.36
C TYR A 426 8.40 -29.31 -14.29
N MET A 427 7.35 -30.00 -13.82
CA MET A 427 6.42 -29.46 -12.82
C MET A 427 6.68 -29.99 -11.40
N LEU A 428 7.21 -31.21 -11.24
CA LEU A 428 7.54 -31.70 -9.91
C LEU A 428 8.97 -31.28 -9.53
N VAL A 429 9.05 -30.38 -8.58
CA VAL A 429 10.31 -29.77 -8.09
C VAL A 429 10.65 -30.27 -6.69
N TRP A 430 10.46 -31.57 -6.40
CA TRP A 430 10.72 -32.16 -5.10
C TRP A 430 12.05 -32.93 -5.10
N GLY A 431 12.70 -32.97 -3.92
CA GLY A 431 13.91 -33.74 -3.68
C GLY A 431 15.20 -33.07 -4.12
N GLU A 432 16.23 -33.84 -4.40
CA GLU A 432 17.61 -33.38 -4.69
C GLU A 432 17.75 -32.42 -5.91
N LYS A 433 16.70 -32.30 -6.71
CA LYS A 433 16.69 -31.45 -7.91
C LYS A 433 15.80 -30.21 -7.75
N ALA A 434 15.68 -29.68 -6.52
CA ALA A 434 15.01 -28.40 -6.30
C ALA A 434 15.58 -27.34 -7.25
N ALA A 435 14.75 -26.86 -8.16
CA ALA A 435 15.20 -25.91 -9.18
C ALA A 435 15.17 -24.50 -8.61
N THR A 436 16.26 -23.76 -8.83
CA THR A 436 16.27 -22.30 -8.67
C THR A 436 15.71 -21.68 -9.95
N TYR A 437 14.82 -20.71 -9.79
CA TYR A 437 14.28 -19.92 -10.88
C TYR A 437 14.83 -18.51 -10.81
N LYS A 438 15.10 -17.92 -11.97
CA LYS A 438 15.65 -16.59 -12.11
C LYS A 438 14.75 -15.71 -12.97
N VAL A 439 14.53 -14.48 -12.52
CA VAL A 439 13.81 -13.43 -13.24
C VAL A 439 14.78 -12.29 -13.52
N VAL A 440 14.97 -11.98 -14.80
CA VAL A 440 15.74 -10.81 -15.25
C VAL A 440 14.76 -9.79 -15.81
N GLY A 441 14.71 -8.63 -15.18
CA GLY A 441 13.81 -7.53 -15.53
C GLY A 441 14.46 -6.51 -16.45
N TYR A 442 13.72 -6.08 -17.45
CA TYR A 442 14.18 -5.18 -18.51
C TYR A 442 13.42 -3.86 -18.49
N LYS A 443 14.14 -2.76 -18.70
CA LYS A 443 13.61 -1.42 -18.95
C LYS A 443 14.41 -0.78 -20.08
N ASP A 444 13.72 -0.22 -21.09
CA ASP A 444 14.33 0.31 -22.31
C ASP A 444 15.31 -0.70 -22.97
N ASP A 445 14.87 -1.96 -23.05
CA ASP A 445 15.61 -3.12 -23.56
C ASP A 445 16.94 -3.43 -22.85
N LYS A 446 17.18 -2.83 -21.66
CA LYS A 446 18.36 -3.13 -20.84
C LYS A 446 17.98 -3.95 -19.62
N PRO A 447 18.77 -4.95 -19.23
CA PRO A 447 18.58 -5.66 -17.96
C PRO A 447 18.91 -4.71 -16.80
N VAL A 448 17.99 -4.52 -15.88
CA VAL A 448 18.13 -3.57 -14.76
C VAL A 448 17.97 -4.22 -13.39
N ILE A 449 17.30 -5.36 -13.31
CA ILE A 449 17.09 -6.11 -12.06
C ILE A 449 17.20 -7.60 -12.36
N GLU A 450 17.91 -8.32 -11.48
CA GLU A 450 17.93 -9.78 -11.46
C GLU A 450 17.54 -10.26 -10.07
N LYS A 451 16.61 -11.21 -9.99
CA LYS A 451 16.18 -11.85 -8.75
C LYS A 451 15.96 -13.34 -8.95
N GLU A 452 16.22 -14.09 -7.90
CA GLU A 452 16.03 -15.54 -7.86
C GLU A 452 14.92 -15.94 -6.89
N MET A 453 14.40 -17.14 -7.02
CA MET A 453 13.46 -17.79 -6.12
C MET A 453 13.58 -19.31 -6.24
N GLY A 454 13.23 -20.02 -5.17
CA GLY A 454 13.29 -21.47 -5.14
C GLY A 454 12.94 -22.03 -3.78
N SER A 455 13.23 -23.31 -3.57
CA SER A 455 13.08 -23.93 -2.25
C SER A 455 14.16 -23.39 -1.31
N SER A 456 13.71 -22.73 -0.25
CA SER A 456 14.60 -22.17 0.78
C SER A 456 15.24 -23.26 1.63
N SER A 457 16.54 -23.11 1.90
CA SER A 457 17.30 -23.97 2.81
C SER A 457 17.60 -23.32 4.14
N ARG A 458 17.47 -21.99 4.22
CA ARG A 458 17.77 -21.23 5.44
C ARG A 458 16.98 -19.93 5.50
N PHE A 459 16.72 -19.50 6.72
CA PHE A 459 16.11 -18.21 7.01
C PHE A 459 17.15 -17.24 7.54
N LEU A 460 17.07 -16.01 7.10
CA LEU A 460 17.86 -14.87 7.57
C LEU A 460 16.90 -13.84 8.16
N TYR A 461 17.35 -13.09 9.14
CA TYR A 461 16.61 -11.93 9.60
C TYR A 461 17.48 -10.70 9.67
N GLU A 462 16.89 -9.57 9.35
CA GLU A 462 17.50 -8.27 9.49
C GLU A 462 16.74 -7.44 10.52
N VAL A 463 17.47 -6.55 11.18
CA VAL A 463 16.90 -5.60 12.13
C VAL A 463 17.10 -4.19 11.57
N ARG A 464 16.01 -3.50 11.30
CA ARG A 464 16.00 -2.13 10.81
C ARG A 464 15.52 -1.19 11.92
N CYS A 465 16.35 -0.23 12.29
CA CYS A 465 16.00 0.86 13.20
C CYS A 465 16.73 2.12 12.71
N PRO A 466 16.11 2.92 11.84
CA PRO A 466 16.77 4.07 11.22
C PRO A 466 17.06 5.19 12.22
N LYS A 467 16.22 5.36 13.23
CA LYS A 467 16.36 6.41 14.24
C LYS A 467 17.14 5.90 15.45
N LYS A 468 18.27 6.56 15.74
CA LYS A 468 19.16 6.22 16.87
C LYS A 468 19.23 7.33 17.93
N ALA A 469 18.86 8.57 17.60
CA ALA A 469 18.72 9.66 18.53
C ALA A 469 17.25 9.87 18.88
N LEU A 470 16.93 9.95 20.15
CA LEU A 470 15.59 10.18 20.67
C LEU A 470 15.59 11.50 21.45
N HIS A 471 14.79 12.45 20.98
CA HIS A 471 14.73 13.81 21.54
C HIS A 471 13.48 13.94 22.44
N ASN A 472 13.68 13.87 23.75
CA ASN A 472 12.61 14.06 24.71
C ASN A 472 12.42 15.56 24.99
N ARG A 473 11.50 16.21 24.27
CA ARG A 473 11.22 17.65 24.40
C ARG A 473 9.98 17.90 25.27
N GLU A 474 8.88 18.33 24.68
CA GLU A 474 7.60 18.52 25.37
C GLU A 474 6.94 17.17 25.72
N THR A 475 7.13 16.19 24.87
CA THR A 475 6.68 14.82 25.06
C THR A 475 7.78 13.80 24.70
N TYR A 476 7.52 12.52 24.92
CA TYR A 476 8.46 11.47 24.56
C TYR A 476 8.63 11.33 23.04
N ASP A 477 9.80 10.91 22.65
CA ASP A 477 10.11 10.54 21.28
C ASP A 477 10.11 9.01 21.10
N VAL A 478 9.93 8.53 19.86
CA VAL A 478 9.85 7.09 19.58
C VAL A 478 10.77 6.65 18.46
N ALA A 479 11.19 5.38 18.53
CA ALA A 479 11.83 4.67 17.43
C ALA A 479 11.10 3.36 17.16
N ARG A 480 10.97 3.00 15.88
CA ARG A 480 10.45 1.72 15.42
C ARG A 480 11.62 0.78 15.12
N ILE A 481 11.63 -0.37 15.76
CA ILE A 481 12.57 -1.46 15.51
C ILE A 481 11.81 -2.55 14.75
N GLN A 482 12.10 -2.70 13.48
CA GLN A 482 11.51 -3.70 12.61
C GLN A 482 12.47 -4.86 12.40
N ILE A 483 11.99 -6.06 12.64
CA ILE A 483 12.66 -7.32 12.33
C ILE A 483 11.93 -7.92 11.15
N ARG A 484 12.66 -8.27 10.08
CA ARG A 484 12.13 -8.92 8.88
C ARG A 484 12.84 -10.24 8.66
N TYR A 485 12.07 -11.32 8.54
CA TYR A 485 12.58 -12.62 8.09
C TYR A 485 12.50 -12.73 6.57
N ARG A 486 13.57 -13.22 6.01
CA ARG A 486 13.71 -13.52 4.58
C ARG A 486 14.49 -14.81 4.37
N ASP A 487 14.33 -15.41 3.21
CA ASP A 487 15.17 -16.52 2.78
C ASP A 487 16.47 -16.04 2.12
N GLU A 488 17.26 -16.98 1.63
CA GLU A 488 18.51 -16.70 0.90
C GLU A 488 18.30 -15.97 -0.43
N PHE A 489 17.08 -15.94 -0.96
CA PHE A 489 16.68 -15.25 -2.19
C PHE A 489 16.09 -13.84 -1.94
N ASP A 490 16.14 -13.35 -0.70
CA ASP A 490 15.52 -12.10 -0.26
C ASP A 490 13.98 -12.09 -0.37
N LEU A 491 13.34 -13.25 -0.33
CA LEU A 491 11.88 -13.37 -0.27
C LEU A 491 11.40 -13.34 1.17
N ASP A 492 10.25 -12.69 1.40
CA ASP A 492 9.61 -12.69 2.71
C ASP A 492 9.19 -14.11 3.12
N CYS A 493 9.32 -14.43 4.40
CA CYS A 493 8.95 -15.71 5.00
C CYS A 493 7.67 -15.58 5.84
N PRO A 494 6.48 -15.46 5.23
CA PRO A 494 5.26 -15.05 5.94
C PRO A 494 4.77 -16.08 6.97
N TYR A 495 5.16 -17.34 6.86
CA TYR A 495 4.67 -18.42 7.71
C TYR A 495 5.69 -18.89 8.76
N ILE A 496 6.83 -18.19 8.88
CA ILE A 496 7.81 -18.52 9.90
C ILE A 496 7.26 -18.26 11.31
N GLN A 497 7.45 -19.22 12.21
CA GLN A 497 7.01 -19.12 13.60
C GLN A 497 8.23 -18.92 14.48
N ARG A 498 8.41 -17.72 14.96
CA ARG A 498 9.50 -17.30 15.87
C ARG A 498 8.95 -16.30 16.87
N THR A 499 9.71 -16.08 17.92
CA THR A 499 9.37 -15.12 18.98
C THR A 499 10.62 -14.33 19.35
N PHE A 500 10.46 -13.04 19.56
CA PHE A 500 11.47 -12.14 20.07
C PHE A 500 11.10 -11.63 21.45
N LYS A 501 12.08 -11.53 22.32
CA LYS A 501 12.02 -10.81 23.59
C LYS A 501 12.87 -9.54 23.46
N ALA A 502 12.32 -8.40 23.88
CA ALA A 502 13.03 -7.12 23.93
C ALA A 502 13.27 -6.69 25.37
N GLU A 503 14.51 -6.38 25.71
CA GLU A 503 14.90 -5.78 26.98
C GLU A 503 15.61 -4.46 26.72
N CYS A 504 15.39 -3.47 27.59
CA CYS A 504 16.03 -2.17 27.46
C CYS A 504 16.77 -1.77 28.73
N SER A 505 17.81 -0.97 28.54
CA SER A 505 18.58 -0.32 29.59
C SER A 505 18.81 1.14 29.25
N GLY A 506 19.01 1.98 30.27
CA GLY A 506 19.08 3.42 30.10
C GLY A 506 17.69 4.08 30.00
N PRO A 507 17.61 5.36 29.58
CA PRO A 507 16.39 6.16 29.61
C PRO A 507 15.43 5.86 28.43
N VAL A 508 15.16 4.59 28.16
CA VAL A 508 14.18 4.13 27.15
C VAL A 508 13.31 3.03 27.72
N GLU A 509 12.13 2.84 27.14
CA GLU A 509 11.25 1.73 27.48
C GLU A 509 10.52 1.19 26.24
N ILE A 510 10.17 -0.10 26.28
CA ILE A 510 9.36 -0.73 25.24
C ILE A 510 7.90 -0.31 25.41
N VAL A 511 7.29 0.15 24.30
CA VAL A 511 5.86 0.41 24.22
C VAL A 511 5.15 -0.88 23.84
N GLY A 512 4.27 -1.35 24.73
CA GLY A 512 3.56 -2.61 24.55
C GLY A 512 4.31 -3.84 25.06
N PRO A 513 3.97 -5.06 24.60
CA PRO A 513 4.55 -6.30 25.10
C PRO A 513 6.04 -6.42 24.79
N ARG A 514 6.82 -6.92 25.78
CA ARG A 514 8.26 -7.20 25.61
C ARG A 514 8.54 -8.52 24.89
N ILE A 515 7.55 -9.40 24.76
CA ILE A 515 7.65 -10.66 24.02
C ILE A 515 6.63 -10.59 22.90
N ARG A 516 7.09 -10.80 21.65
CA ARG A 516 6.24 -10.69 20.47
C ARG A 516 6.53 -11.80 19.47
N PRO A 517 5.48 -12.41 18.88
CA PRO A 517 5.65 -13.35 17.79
C PRO A 517 6.04 -12.63 16.48
N VAL A 518 6.66 -13.38 15.59
CA VAL A 518 6.77 -13.00 14.17
C VAL A 518 5.43 -13.29 13.50
N GLN A 519 4.90 -12.31 12.76
CA GLN A 519 3.65 -12.41 12.02
C GLN A 519 3.89 -11.95 10.59
N GLY A 520 3.50 -12.75 9.60
CA GLY A 520 3.70 -12.42 8.19
C GLY A 520 5.17 -12.22 7.79
N GLY A 521 6.12 -12.78 8.55
CA GLY A 521 7.55 -12.58 8.36
C GLY A 521 8.14 -11.37 9.10
N TYR A 522 7.35 -10.64 9.87
CA TYR A 522 7.77 -9.43 10.58
C TYR A 522 7.51 -9.52 12.09
N CYS A 523 8.40 -8.86 12.85
CA CYS A 523 8.18 -8.55 14.27
C CYS A 523 8.63 -7.11 14.51
N THR A 524 7.80 -6.31 15.15
CA THR A 524 8.10 -4.88 15.34
C THR A 524 8.00 -4.51 16.81
N PHE A 525 9.01 -3.82 17.35
CA PHE A 525 9.00 -3.20 18.66
C PHE A 525 9.03 -1.69 18.53
N TYR A 526 8.41 -1.02 19.49
CA TYR A 526 8.44 0.43 19.62
C TYR A 526 9.14 0.78 20.92
N VAL A 527 10.03 1.76 20.84
CA VAL A 527 10.84 2.24 21.96
C VAL A 527 10.53 3.70 22.15
N ARG A 528 10.20 4.13 23.38
CA ARG A 528 10.02 5.54 23.70
C ARG A 528 11.11 6.04 24.63
N SER A 529 11.46 7.31 24.51
CA SER A 529 12.38 8.00 25.40
C SER A 529 11.76 8.26 26.77
N ARG A 530 12.60 8.31 27.80
CA ARG A 530 12.30 8.86 29.12
C ARG A 530 13.07 10.17 29.29
N LYS A 531 12.53 11.09 30.07
CA LYS A 531 13.15 12.39 30.33
C LYS A 531 14.55 12.25 30.91
N VAL A 532 15.49 13.00 30.36
CA VAL A 532 16.87 13.10 30.81
C VAL A 532 17.25 14.58 30.92
N ASN A 533 18.27 14.88 31.75
CA ASN A 533 18.80 16.24 31.89
C ASN A 533 20.06 16.45 31.07
N VAL A 534 20.71 15.40 30.64
CA VAL A 534 21.90 15.39 29.80
C VAL A 534 21.81 14.24 28.81
N PRO A 535 22.42 14.35 27.63
CA PRO A 535 22.45 13.25 26.67
C PRO A 535 22.93 11.96 27.32
N THR A 536 22.12 10.92 27.29
CA THR A 536 22.35 9.67 28.01
C THR A 536 22.21 8.48 27.05
N PRO A 537 23.18 7.56 27.02
CA PRO A 537 23.10 6.37 26.21
C PRO A 537 22.03 5.39 26.73
N ALA A 538 21.38 4.73 25.78
CA ALA A 538 20.42 3.68 26.06
C ALA A 538 20.60 2.51 25.08
N LYS A 539 20.09 1.34 25.45
CA LYS A 539 20.23 0.13 24.64
C LYS A 539 18.96 -0.72 24.70
N VAL A 540 18.64 -1.32 23.56
CA VAL A 540 17.65 -2.39 23.44
C VAL A 540 18.35 -3.67 22.99
N VAL A 541 18.13 -4.76 23.71
CA VAL A 541 18.59 -6.10 23.36
C VAL A 541 17.39 -6.90 22.90
N LEU A 542 17.46 -7.38 21.66
CA LEU A 542 16.49 -8.33 21.08
C LEU A 542 17.06 -9.73 21.19
N GLU A 543 16.30 -10.64 21.78
CA GLU A 543 16.67 -12.04 21.95
C GLU A 543 15.68 -12.96 21.24
N SER A 544 16.20 -13.91 20.48
CA SER A 544 15.42 -14.94 19.80
C SER A 544 16.14 -16.28 19.87
N PHE A 545 15.56 -17.32 19.29
CA PHE A 545 16.20 -18.62 19.13
C PHE A 545 17.54 -18.54 18.37
N GLU A 546 17.65 -17.62 17.40
CA GLU A 546 18.86 -17.42 16.57
C GLU A 546 19.94 -16.57 17.26
N GLY A 547 19.70 -16.10 18.50
CA GLY A 547 20.68 -15.31 19.26
C GLY A 547 20.21 -13.92 19.65
N LYS A 548 21.18 -13.05 19.94
CA LYS A 548 20.94 -11.69 20.43
C LYS A 548 21.39 -10.64 19.43
N LYS A 549 20.62 -9.54 19.35
CA LYS A 549 20.97 -8.30 18.62
C LYS A 549 20.84 -7.11 19.55
N GLU A 550 21.82 -6.22 19.52
CA GLU A 550 21.83 -5.00 20.32
C GLU A 550 21.61 -3.76 19.44
N ILE A 551 20.83 -2.81 19.94
CA ILE A 551 20.54 -1.55 19.28
C ILE A 551 20.80 -0.44 20.28
N GLU A 552 21.71 0.44 19.96
CA GLU A 552 22.10 1.57 20.78
C GLU A 552 21.33 2.82 20.41
N PHE A 553 21.00 3.62 21.40
CA PHE A 553 20.33 4.91 21.29
C PHE A 553 21.06 5.99 22.09
N MET A 554 20.91 7.23 21.68
CA MET A 554 21.21 8.41 22.48
C MET A 554 19.89 9.12 22.78
N VAL A 555 19.64 9.44 24.04
CA VAL A 555 18.44 10.18 24.48
C VAL A 555 18.89 11.53 25.01
N ASP A 556 18.30 12.61 24.54
CA ASP A 556 18.58 14.00 24.94
C ASP A 556 17.31 14.84 25.16
#